data_2cd8ff5a4d1935e5bbf8babfa08561e5
#
_entry.id   2cd8ff5a4d1935e5bbf8babfa08561e5
#
_cell.length_a   1.000
_cell.length_b   1.000
_cell.length_c   1.000
_cell.angle_alpha   90.00
_cell.angle_beta   90.00
_cell.angle_gamma   90.00
#
_symmetry.space_group_name_H-M   'P 1'
#
loop_
_entity.id
_entity.type
_entity.pdbx_description
1 polymer ?
#
loop_
_entity_poly.entity_id
_entity_poly.type
_entity_poly.pdbx_seq_one_letter_code
_entity_poly.pdbx_strand_id
1 'polypeptide(L)'
;MTIILDPDTGISNATWTTAGRPSSPVDGQRGYNSTTARMEVYIGGWRIMTDYFSATGGTITTDGAYTVHSFTSSGTFTPNMAGEVDYLVVAGGGGGGVYGGGGAGGYRTATEFAVTATGLTVTIGGGGAGTETSSEKGTSGADSVFSSITSAGGGGGAGTTAAAKPGISGGSGGGGGS
;
A
#
# COMPACT_ATOMS: atom_id res chain seq x y z
N MET A 1 12.23 38.25 -16.14
CA MET A 1 11.07 37.48 -15.66
C MET A 1 10.53 38.21 -14.44
N THR A 2 9.32 38.71 -14.49
CA THR A 2 8.67 39.34 -13.34
C THR A 2 7.74 38.29 -12.71
N ILE A 3 8.00 37.96 -11.47
CA ILE A 3 7.05 37.16 -10.68
C ILE A 3 6.12 38.20 -10.03
N ILE A 4 4.87 38.23 -10.45
CA ILE A 4 3.85 39.06 -9.81
C ILE A 4 3.21 38.19 -8.73
N LEU A 5 3.41 38.58 -7.48
CA LEU A 5 2.67 38.03 -6.36
C LEU A 5 1.34 38.76 -6.29
N ASP A 6 0.26 38.12 -6.63
CA ASP A 6 -1.09 38.64 -6.40
C ASP A 6 -1.42 38.43 -4.92
N PRO A 7 -1.66 39.51 -4.14
CA PRO A 7 -1.94 39.40 -2.72
C PRO A 7 -3.26 38.67 -2.42
N ASP A 8 -4.17 38.56 -3.41
CA ASP A 8 -5.51 37.99 -3.21
C ASP A 8 -5.59 36.51 -3.67
N THR A 9 -4.71 36.06 -4.58
CA THR A 9 -4.77 34.72 -5.19
C THR A 9 -3.48 33.92 -5.09
N GLY A 10 -2.43 34.46 -4.49
CA GLY A 10 -1.13 33.81 -4.35
C GLY A 10 -0.24 33.95 -5.60
N ILE A 11 0.63 32.98 -5.85
CA ILE A 11 1.59 32.99 -6.97
C ILE A 11 0.83 32.83 -8.29
N SER A 12 0.78 33.90 -9.11
CA SER A 12 0.28 33.79 -10.48
C SER A 12 1.28 33.00 -11.34
N ASN A 13 0.85 31.87 -11.87
CA ASN A 13 1.65 31.12 -12.83
C ASN A 13 1.59 31.79 -14.21
N ALA A 14 2.73 31.85 -14.91
CA ALA A 14 2.75 32.28 -16.29
C ALA A 14 1.83 31.41 -17.15
N THR A 15 1.08 32.01 -18.07
CA THR A 15 0.20 31.28 -18.98
C THR A 15 0.77 31.33 -20.40
N TRP A 16 0.74 30.21 -21.10
CA TRP A 16 1.16 30.10 -22.50
C TRP A 16 0.32 29.07 -23.26
N THR A 17 0.40 29.11 -24.59
CA THR A 17 -0.03 28.01 -25.45
C THR A 17 1.10 27.03 -25.67
N THR A 18 0.82 25.82 -26.20
CA THR A 18 1.88 24.85 -26.53
C THR A 18 2.94 25.45 -27.48
N ALA A 19 2.53 26.25 -28.47
CA ALA A 19 3.44 26.94 -29.39
C ALA A 19 4.12 28.15 -28.75
N GLY A 20 3.52 28.75 -27.74
CA GLY A 20 4.03 29.93 -27.02
C GLY A 20 4.83 29.61 -25.75
N ARG A 21 5.25 28.36 -25.56
CA ARG A 21 6.14 28.01 -24.46
C ARG A 21 7.45 28.81 -24.51
N PRO A 22 8.01 29.21 -23.38
CA PRO A 22 9.31 29.87 -23.35
C PRO A 22 10.36 29.10 -24.15
N SER A 23 11.09 29.80 -25.04
CA SER A 23 12.10 29.17 -25.91
C SER A 23 13.43 28.89 -25.18
N SER A 24 13.64 29.49 -24.02
CA SER A 24 14.80 29.26 -23.17
C SER A 24 14.34 29.06 -21.73
N PRO A 25 13.66 27.93 -21.45
CA PRO A 25 13.16 27.66 -20.12
C PRO A 25 14.31 27.27 -19.18
N VAL A 26 14.13 27.53 -17.89
CA VAL A 26 15.02 27.03 -16.82
C VAL A 26 14.36 25.88 -16.08
N ASP A 27 15.16 24.94 -15.58
CA ASP A 27 14.65 23.84 -14.79
C ASP A 27 13.83 24.34 -13.59
N GLY A 28 12.68 23.74 -13.37
CA GLY A 28 11.71 24.17 -12.37
C GLY A 28 10.76 25.29 -12.82
N GLN A 29 10.94 25.87 -14.03
CA GLN A 29 9.99 26.85 -14.55
C GLN A 29 8.61 26.23 -14.75
N ARG A 30 7.57 26.87 -14.22
CA ARG A 30 6.18 26.38 -14.20
C ARG A 30 5.26 27.37 -14.89
N GLY A 31 4.17 26.86 -15.45
CA GLY A 31 3.11 27.69 -15.99
C GLY A 31 1.93 26.87 -16.48
N TYR A 32 0.82 27.57 -16.75
CA TYR A 32 -0.39 26.96 -17.26
C TYR A 32 -0.38 26.95 -18.79
N ASN A 33 -0.49 25.78 -19.39
CA ASN A 33 -0.64 25.63 -20.84
C ASN A 33 -2.13 25.67 -21.20
N SER A 34 -2.57 26.77 -21.79
CA SER A 34 -3.96 26.98 -22.18
C SER A 34 -4.42 26.10 -23.33
N THR A 35 -3.51 25.58 -24.16
CA THR A 35 -3.85 24.61 -25.24
C THR A 35 -4.22 23.25 -24.69
N THR A 36 -3.49 22.78 -23.66
CA THR A 36 -3.72 21.46 -23.04
C THR A 36 -4.60 21.55 -21.80
N ALA A 37 -4.91 22.77 -21.35
CA ALA A 37 -5.60 23.06 -20.08
C ALA A 37 -4.92 22.42 -18.86
N ARG A 38 -3.57 22.44 -18.82
CA ARG A 38 -2.78 21.78 -17.77
C ARG A 38 -1.63 22.64 -17.29
N MET A 39 -1.26 22.47 -16.03
CA MET A 39 -0.01 22.98 -15.49
C MET A 39 1.17 22.21 -16.05
N GLU A 40 2.23 22.91 -16.42
CA GLU A 40 3.47 22.32 -16.91
C GLU A 40 4.66 22.79 -16.09
N VAL A 41 5.69 21.95 -16.03
CA VAL A 41 7.01 22.25 -15.46
C VAL A 41 8.09 21.87 -16.47
N TYR A 42 9.15 22.65 -16.53
CA TYR A 42 10.31 22.30 -17.33
C TYR A 42 11.36 21.57 -16.47
N ILE A 43 11.69 20.34 -16.87
CA ILE A 43 12.76 19.52 -16.27
C ILE A 43 13.41 18.76 -17.42
N GLY A 44 14.43 19.37 -18.08
CA GLY A 44 15.02 18.84 -19.29
C GLY A 44 14.04 18.69 -20.47
N GLY A 45 12.84 19.23 -20.35
CA GLY A 45 11.73 19.23 -21.29
C GLY A 45 10.43 19.65 -20.59
N TRP A 46 9.43 20.12 -21.36
CA TRP A 46 8.13 20.48 -20.81
C TRP A 46 7.35 19.22 -20.44
N ARG A 47 6.96 19.10 -19.17
CA ARG A 47 6.18 17.99 -18.62
C ARG A 47 4.91 18.52 -18.00
N ILE A 48 3.82 17.79 -18.14
CA ILE A 48 2.56 18.07 -17.45
C ILE A 48 2.78 17.81 -15.97
N MET A 49 2.36 18.71 -15.08
CA MET A 49 2.52 18.56 -13.64
C MET A 49 1.64 17.46 -13.03
N THR A 50 0.83 16.78 -13.85
CA THR A 50 0.10 15.56 -13.46
C THR A 50 0.91 14.29 -13.67
N ASP A 51 2.12 14.38 -14.26
CA ASP A 51 3.04 13.25 -14.43
C ASP A 51 3.82 13.02 -13.11
N TYR A 52 3.15 13.12 -11.97
CA TYR A 52 3.69 12.66 -10.69
C TYR A 52 3.16 11.26 -10.39
N PHE A 53 3.98 10.48 -9.73
CA PHE A 53 3.55 9.16 -9.27
C PHE A 53 2.37 9.31 -8.33
N SER A 54 1.28 8.63 -8.64
CA SER A 54 0.07 8.54 -7.83
C SER A 54 -0.58 7.18 -8.05
N ALA A 55 -1.46 6.80 -7.16
CA ALA A 55 -2.18 5.54 -7.28
C ALA A 55 -3.62 5.68 -6.81
N THR A 56 -4.42 4.67 -7.11
CA THR A 56 -5.78 4.51 -6.57
C THR A 56 -5.91 3.17 -5.87
N GLY A 57 -6.95 3.02 -5.05
CA GLY A 57 -7.26 1.82 -4.29
C GLY A 57 -7.04 1.96 -2.79
N GLY A 58 -7.81 1.22 -2.01
CA GLY A 58 -7.81 1.31 -0.56
C GLY A 58 -8.35 2.65 -0.02
N THR A 59 -8.16 2.89 1.26
CA THR A 59 -8.39 4.19 1.90
C THR A 59 -7.12 5.02 1.78
N ILE A 60 -7.24 6.22 1.21
CA ILE A 60 -6.10 7.09 0.93
C ILE A 60 -6.01 8.16 2.02
N THR A 61 -4.84 8.26 2.64
CA THR A 61 -4.50 9.28 3.64
C THR A 61 -3.12 9.85 3.35
N THR A 62 -2.74 10.93 4.05
CA THR A 62 -1.41 11.55 3.95
C THR A 62 -0.70 11.47 5.30
N ASP A 63 0.59 11.18 5.28
CA ASP A 63 1.47 11.22 6.45
C ASP A 63 2.78 11.94 6.05
N GLY A 64 2.89 13.19 6.44
CA GLY A 64 3.99 14.05 6.01
C GLY A 64 4.04 14.18 4.48
N ALA A 65 5.12 13.72 3.86
CA ALA A 65 5.31 13.72 2.41
C ALA A 65 4.75 12.45 1.71
N TYR A 66 4.24 11.49 2.47
CA TYR A 66 3.75 10.23 1.94
C TYR A 66 2.25 10.25 1.67
N THR A 67 1.84 9.61 0.57
CA THR A 67 0.46 9.20 0.35
C THR A 67 0.33 7.74 0.75
N VAL A 68 -0.54 7.45 1.73
CA VAL A 68 -0.71 6.12 2.31
C VAL A 68 -1.99 5.49 1.78
N HIS A 69 -1.89 4.30 1.23
CA HIS A 69 -3.01 3.46 0.76
C HIS A 69 -3.22 2.31 1.73
N SER A 70 -4.28 2.36 2.52
CA SER A 70 -4.61 1.32 3.51
C SER A 70 -5.71 0.41 3.00
N PHE A 71 -5.45 -0.89 3.00
CA PHE A 71 -6.39 -1.93 2.62
C PHE A 71 -6.77 -2.76 3.85
N THR A 72 -8.04 -2.73 4.23
CA THR A 72 -8.64 -3.58 5.29
C THR A 72 -9.55 -4.66 4.70
N SER A 73 -9.73 -4.66 3.39
CA SER A 73 -10.40 -5.68 2.57
C SER A 73 -9.64 -5.84 1.25
N SER A 74 -9.80 -6.98 0.62
CA SER A 74 -9.16 -7.27 -0.67
C SER A 74 -9.59 -6.26 -1.75
N GLY A 75 -8.67 -5.93 -2.65
CA GLY A 75 -8.89 -4.92 -3.69
C GLY A 75 -7.74 -4.86 -4.69
N THR A 76 -7.59 -3.71 -5.30
CA THR A 76 -6.53 -3.46 -6.28
C THR A 76 -5.84 -2.13 -6.00
N PHE A 77 -4.53 -2.14 -5.96
CA PHE A 77 -3.69 -0.94 -5.97
C PHE A 77 -3.30 -0.63 -7.41
N THR A 78 -3.67 0.55 -7.94
CA THR A 78 -3.45 0.89 -9.34
C THR A 78 -2.62 2.16 -9.48
N PRO A 79 -1.30 2.04 -9.71
CA PRO A 79 -0.44 3.18 -10.04
C PRO A 79 -0.78 3.77 -11.40
N ASN A 80 -0.60 5.10 -11.56
CA ASN A 80 -0.78 5.79 -12.84
C ASN A 80 0.44 5.66 -13.76
N MET A 81 1.60 5.33 -13.21
CA MET A 81 2.89 5.19 -13.92
C MET A 81 3.80 4.23 -13.17
N ALA A 82 4.91 3.85 -13.79
CA ALA A 82 5.98 3.12 -13.11
C ALA A 82 6.60 3.98 -12.01
N GLY A 83 6.95 3.36 -10.91
CA GLY A 83 7.54 4.02 -9.73
C GLY A 83 7.91 3.01 -8.66
N GLU A 84 8.18 3.49 -7.48
CA GLU A 84 8.53 2.68 -6.31
C GLU A 84 7.62 3.00 -5.15
N VAL A 85 7.31 1.99 -4.34
CA VAL A 85 6.49 2.13 -3.13
C VAL A 85 7.12 1.38 -1.97
N ASP A 86 6.94 1.92 -0.78
CA ASP A 86 7.18 1.20 0.46
C ASP A 86 5.92 0.40 0.79
N TYR A 87 6.08 -0.81 1.30
CA TYR A 87 4.93 -1.62 1.67
C TYR A 87 5.06 -2.24 3.05
N LEU A 88 3.89 -2.50 3.63
CA LEU A 88 3.68 -3.33 4.81
C LEU A 88 2.54 -4.29 4.52
N VAL A 89 2.80 -5.60 4.59
CA VAL A 89 1.79 -6.65 4.43
C VAL A 89 1.73 -7.49 5.71
N VAL A 90 0.58 -7.46 6.37
CA VAL A 90 0.30 -8.24 7.58
C VAL A 90 -0.76 -9.26 7.27
N ALA A 91 -0.50 -10.53 7.57
CA ALA A 91 -1.46 -11.61 7.37
C ALA A 91 -2.41 -11.78 8.57
N GLY A 92 -3.46 -12.57 8.38
CA GLY A 92 -4.39 -12.92 9.43
C GLY A 92 -3.71 -13.70 10.56
N GLY A 93 -3.98 -13.38 11.81
CA GLY A 93 -3.54 -14.18 12.97
C GLY A 93 -4.31 -15.50 13.07
N GLY A 94 -3.73 -16.54 13.67
CA GLY A 94 -4.40 -17.78 13.98
C GLY A 94 -5.35 -17.64 15.17
N GLY A 95 -6.39 -18.47 15.19
CA GLY A 95 -7.31 -18.62 16.31
C GLY A 95 -6.70 -19.38 17.49
N GLY A 96 -7.09 -19.04 18.71
CA GLY A 96 -6.70 -19.81 19.91
C GLY A 96 -7.39 -21.18 19.97
N GLY A 97 -6.72 -22.17 20.50
CA GLY A 97 -7.30 -23.38 21.01
C GLY A 97 -7.58 -23.24 22.51
N VAL A 98 -8.13 -24.32 23.13
CA VAL A 98 -8.45 -24.31 24.58
C VAL A 98 -7.20 -24.17 25.45
N TYR A 99 -6.04 -24.69 25.03
CA TYR A 99 -4.79 -24.66 25.78
C TYR A 99 -3.66 -23.85 25.08
N GLY A 100 -3.78 -23.61 23.79
CA GLY A 100 -2.75 -22.88 23.04
C GLY A 100 -3.28 -21.59 22.44
N GLY A 101 -2.53 -20.49 22.58
CA GLY A 101 -2.81 -19.24 21.85
C GLY A 101 -2.58 -19.40 20.37
N GLY A 102 -3.33 -18.68 19.54
CA GLY A 102 -3.06 -18.57 18.10
C GLY A 102 -1.78 -17.79 17.83
N GLY A 103 -1.08 -18.14 16.76
CA GLY A 103 0.10 -17.44 16.27
C GLY A 103 -0.25 -16.12 15.57
N ALA A 104 0.63 -15.17 15.63
CA ALA A 104 0.50 -13.92 14.85
C ALA A 104 0.59 -14.22 13.35
N GLY A 105 -0.12 -13.44 12.54
CA GLY A 105 0.11 -13.43 11.09
C GLY A 105 1.51 -12.95 10.76
N GLY A 106 2.04 -13.41 9.64
CA GLY A 106 3.31 -12.98 9.10
C GLY A 106 3.32 -11.47 8.85
N TYR A 107 4.51 -10.90 8.87
CA TYR A 107 4.78 -9.50 8.66
C TYR A 107 5.83 -9.37 7.56
N ARG A 108 5.53 -8.62 6.52
CA ARG A 108 6.45 -8.34 5.41
C ARG A 108 6.50 -6.84 5.16
N THR A 109 7.70 -6.30 5.11
CA THR A 109 7.93 -4.90 4.77
C THR A 109 9.18 -4.76 3.91
N ALA A 110 9.17 -3.83 2.99
CA ALA A 110 10.36 -3.35 2.29
C ALA A 110 10.10 -1.93 1.76
N THR A 111 11.17 -1.25 1.40
CA THR A 111 11.18 0.02 0.68
C THR A 111 11.52 -0.21 -0.79
N GLU A 112 11.20 0.77 -1.62
CA GLU A 112 11.61 0.82 -3.03
C GLU A 112 11.12 -0.39 -3.85
N PHE A 113 9.93 -0.91 -3.54
CA PHE A 113 9.33 -1.97 -4.35
C PHE A 113 8.83 -1.40 -5.68
N ALA A 114 9.44 -1.84 -6.78
CA ALA A 114 9.11 -1.36 -8.12
C ALA A 114 7.70 -1.80 -8.54
N VAL A 115 6.90 -0.82 -8.99
CA VAL A 115 5.56 -1.02 -9.52
C VAL A 115 5.45 -0.44 -10.93
N THR A 116 4.51 -0.95 -11.71
CA THR A 116 4.22 -0.47 -13.07
C THR A 116 2.80 0.10 -13.13
N ALA A 117 2.46 0.79 -14.23
CA ALA A 117 1.12 1.36 -14.45
C ALA A 117 0.05 0.26 -14.71
N THR A 118 0.01 -0.74 -13.85
CA THR A 118 -0.95 -1.86 -13.92
C THR A 118 -1.58 -2.08 -12.56
N GLY A 119 -2.81 -2.57 -12.52
CA GLY A 119 -3.46 -2.94 -11.26
C GLY A 119 -2.73 -4.11 -10.58
N LEU A 120 -2.33 -3.91 -9.34
CA LEU A 120 -1.70 -4.91 -8.49
C LEU A 120 -2.73 -5.46 -7.50
N THR A 121 -2.87 -6.77 -7.47
CA THR A 121 -3.83 -7.43 -6.57
C THR A 121 -3.39 -7.27 -5.12
N VAL A 122 -4.35 -6.89 -4.29
CA VAL A 122 -4.24 -6.89 -2.82
C VAL A 122 -5.23 -7.90 -2.28
N THR A 123 -4.73 -8.90 -1.57
CA THR A 123 -5.56 -9.87 -0.84
C THR A 123 -5.34 -9.68 0.65
N ILE A 124 -6.42 -9.51 1.39
CA ILE A 124 -6.38 -9.41 2.85
C ILE A 124 -6.84 -10.72 3.45
N GLY A 125 -5.93 -11.40 4.14
CA GLY A 125 -6.19 -12.64 4.86
C GLY A 125 -6.98 -12.41 6.14
N GLY A 126 -8.07 -13.15 6.32
CA GLY A 126 -8.84 -13.14 7.55
C GLY A 126 -8.12 -13.85 8.69
N GLY A 127 -8.46 -13.49 9.92
CA GLY A 127 -8.01 -14.22 11.11
C GLY A 127 -8.64 -15.61 11.20
N GLY A 128 -7.93 -16.56 11.79
CA GLY A 128 -8.44 -17.88 12.09
C GLY A 128 -9.43 -17.85 13.26
N ALA A 129 -10.44 -18.71 13.21
CA ALA A 129 -11.39 -18.87 14.30
C ALA A 129 -10.76 -19.62 15.50
N GLY A 130 -11.02 -19.12 16.70
CA GLY A 130 -10.75 -19.86 17.91
C GLY A 130 -11.73 -21.02 18.10
N THR A 131 -11.41 -21.97 19.01
CA THR A 131 -12.29 -23.04 19.40
C THR A 131 -12.36 -23.16 20.93
N GLU A 132 -13.55 -23.48 21.42
CA GLU A 132 -13.78 -23.87 22.82
C GLU A 132 -13.86 -25.40 22.99
N THR A 133 -13.79 -26.13 21.88
CA THR A 133 -13.82 -27.60 21.86
C THR A 133 -12.43 -28.12 22.21
N SER A 134 -12.36 -28.87 23.32
CA SER A 134 -11.08 -29.39 23.85
C SER A 134 -10.36 -30.33 22.89
N SER A 135 -11.08 -31.04 22.01
CA SER A 135 -10.51 -31.97 21.03
C SER A 135 -10.00 -31.29 19.74
N GLU A 136 -10.22 -30.01 19.57
CA GLU A 136 -9.89 -29.28 18.34
C GLU A 136 -8.80 -28.26 18.56
N LYS A 137 -8.15 -27.86 17.47
CA LYS A 137 -7.23 -26.73 17.39
C LYS A 137 -7.98 -25.49 16.94
N GLY A 138 -7.49 -24.30 17.31
CA GLY A 138 -7.85 -23.09 16.59
C GLY A 138 -7.47 -23.22 15.11
N THR A 139 -8.14 -22.51 14.24
CA THR A 139 -7.80 -22.49 12.80
C THR A 139 -6.67 -21.53 12.52
N SER A 140 -5.88 -21.81 11.48
CA SER A 140 -4.88 -20.85 11.02
C SER A 140 -5.53 -19.64 10.39
N GLY A 141 -4.87 -18.48 10.48
CA GLY A 141 -5.21 -17.31 9.69
C GLY A 141 -4.90 -17.53 8.22
N ALA A 142 -5.48 -16.71 7.37
CA ALA A 142 -5.24 -16.73 5.94
C ALA A 142 -4.08 -15.77 5.56
N ASP A 143 -3.44 -16.08 4.45
CA ASP A 143 -2.36 -15.27 3.90
C ASP A 143 -2.87 -13.92 3.39
N SER A 144 -2.06 -12.88 3.55
CA SER A 144 -2.24 -11.60 2.85
C SER A 144 -1.22 -11.47 1.73
N VAL A 145 -1.67 -10.92 0.61
CA VAL A 145 -0.83 -10.79 -0.60
C VAL A 145 -0.88 -9.37 -1.14
N PHE A 146 0.26 -8.82 -1.48
CA PHE A 146 0.40 -7.61 -2.31
C PHE A 146 1.24 -7.96 -3.53
N SER A 147 0.63 -7.98 -4.70
CA SER A 147 1.28 -8.39 -5.95
C SER A 147 1.92 -9.77 -5.83
N SER A 148 3.25 -9.87 -5.85
CA SER A 148 4.02 -11.10 -5.66
C SER A 148 4.45 -11.35 -4.21
N ILE A 149 4.15 -10.44 -3.29
CA ILE A 149 4.57 -10.51 -1.89
C ILE A 149 3.48 -11.21 -1.08
N THR A 150 3.80 -12.39 -0.51
CA THR A 150 2.90 -13.14 0.34
C THR A 150 3.40 -13.08 1.79
N SER A 151 2.50 -12.73 2.70
CA SER A 151 2.68 -12.83 4.14
C SER A 151 1.82 -13.97 4.64
N ALA A 152 2.41 -14.98 5.31
CA ALA A 152 1.75 -16.20 5.73
C ALA A 152 0.85 -15.99 6.95
N GLY A 153 -0.32 -16.61 6.95
CA GLY A 153 -1.24 -16.60 8.08
C GLY A 153 -0.63 -17.22 9.33
N GLY A 154 -1.06 -16.78 10.50
CA GLY A 154 -0.64 -17.33 11.81
C GLY A 154 -1.22 -18.71 12.05
N GLY A 155 -0.49 -19.57 12.76
CA GLY A 155 -0.93 -20.93 13.09
C GLY A 155 -1.98 -20.97 14.21
N GLY A 156 -2.93 -21.89 14.12
CA GLY A 156 -3.94 -22.12 15.15
C GLY A 156 -3.35 -22.72 16.43
N GLY A 157 -3.89 -22.34 17.58
CA GLY A 157 -3.50 -22.83 18.90
C GLY A 157 -3.97 -24.25 19.21
N ALA A 158 -3.33 -24.89 20.16
CA ALA A 158 -3.57 -26.29 20.52
C ALA A 158 -4.87 -26.54 21.31
N GLY A 159 -5.45 -27.70 21.10
CA GLY A 159 -6.46 -28.31 22.00
C GLY A 159 -5.84 -29.24 23.05
N THR A 160 -6.66 -30.10 23.70
CA THR A 160 -6.25 -30.97 24.81
C THR A 160 -5.85 -32.38 24.39
N THR A 161 -6.42 -32.91 23.33
CA THR A 161 -6.17 -34.29 22.90
C THR A 161 -4.77 -34.40 22.29
N ALA A 162 -4.20 -35.62 22.35
CA ALA A 162 -2.86 -35.89 21.81
C ALA A 162 -2.72 -35.43 20.34
N ALA A 163 -3.78 -35.56 19.52
CA ALA A 163 -3.78 -35.08 18.14
C ALA A 163 -3.90 -33.57 18.01
N ALA A 164 -4.47 -32.87 19.01
CA ALA A 164 -4.67 -31.46 19.02
C ALA A 164 -3.58 -30.69 19.80
N LYS A 165 -2.74 -31.38 20.59
CA LYS A 165 -1.68 -30.75 21.40
C LYS A 165 -0.67 -29.90 20.63
N PRO A 166 -0.09 -30.35 19.52
CA PRO A 166 0.77 -29.47 18.78
C PRO A 166 -0.05 -28.35 18.13
N GLY A 167 0.36 -27.09 18.32
CA GLY A 167 -0.18 -25.97 17.55
C GLY A 167 0.06 -26.16 16.05
N ILE A 168 -0.54 -25.33 15.25
CA ILE A 168 -0.36 -25.32 13.79
C ILE A 168 0.77 -24.33 13.44
N SER A 169 1.61 -24.70 12.47
CA SER A 169 2.63 -23.79 11.92
C SER A 169 1.98 -22.67 11.10
N GLY A 170 2.68 -21.52 11.01
CA GLY A 170 2.21 -20.36 10.27
C GLY A 170 3.31 -19.31 10.20
N GLY A 171 2.97 -18.07 9.87
CA GLY A 171 3.87 -16.92 9.95
C GLY A 171 4.50 -16.79 11.34
N SER A 172 3.67 -16.98 12.38
CA SER A 172 4.08 -17.42 13.72
C SER A 172 3.27 -18.68 14.05
N GLY A 173 3.91 -19.68 14.63
CA GLY A 173 3.22 -20.92 15.03
C GLY A 173 2.24 -20.69 16.18
N GLY A 174 1.17 -21.49 16.24
CA GLY A 174 0.30 -21.52 17.39
C GLY A 174 0.95 -22.21 18.61
N GLY A 175 0.56 -21.78 19.80
CA GLY A 175 1.03 -22.37 21.05
C GLY A 175 0.65 -23.85 21.16
N GLY A 176 1.56 -24.67 21.70
CA GLY A 176 1.31 -26.06 22.02
C GLY A 176 0.48 -26.22 23.32
N GLY A 177 -0.19 -27.36 23.48
CA GLY A 177 -0.81 -27.79 24.74
C GLY A 177 0.15 -28.59 25.62
N SER A 178 -0.03 -28.60 26.94
CA SER A 178 0.70 -29.39 27.90
C SER A 178 0.11 -30.81 28.05
#